data_ed7672bb236331a166207302d93e2eed
#
_entry.id   ed7672bb236331a166207302d93e2eed
#
_cell.length_a   1.000
_cell.length_b   1.000
_cell.length_c   1.000
_cell.angle_alpha   90.00
_cell.angle_beta   90.00
_cell.angle_gamma   90.00
#
_symmetry.space_group_name_H-M   'P 1'
#
loop_
_entity.id
_entity.type
_entity.pdbx_description
1 polymer ?
#
loop_
_entity_poly.entity_id
_entity_poly.type
_entity_poly.pdbx_seq_one_letter_code
_entity_poly.pdbx_strand_id
1 'polypeptide(L)'
;VVMYHEPTNTFKIIDIKTSTRGWNDMAKKDESKQFQLILYKKFFAEQFNVPLDNINIEFFIVKRKVLNHPDYTIPRIQTFSPPSGKIKLGKATTALNHFLEEAFDKGGHRDKIHRANASKWNCTFCPFLNTEHCSEGISK
;
A
#
# COMPACT_ATOMS: atom_id res chain seq x y z
N VAL A 1 -10.68 4.07 -7.49
CA VAL A 1 -11.65 5.07 -7.97
C VAL A 1 -10.94 6.40 -8.11
N VAL A 2 -11.20 7.13 -9.20
CA VAL A 2 -10.71 8.50 -9.40
C VAL A 2 -11.93 9.42 -9.47
N MET A 3 -11.90 10.49 -8.69
CA MET A 3 -12.94 11.53 -8.68
C MET A 3 -12.30 12.83 -9.11
N TYR A 4 -13.01 13.61 -9.93
CA TYR A 4 -12.61 14.95 -10.34
C TYR A 4 -13.54 15.99 -9.73
N HIS A 5 -12.96 17.04 -9.17
CA HIS A 5 -13.67 18.19 -8.63
C HIS A 5 -13.38 19.42 -9.50
N GLU A 6 -14.31 19.71 -10.40
CA GLU A 6 -14.18 20.76 -11.39
C GLU A 6 -13.90 22.15 -10.79
N PRO A 7 -14.62 22.63 -9.75
CA PRO A 7 -14.42 23.97 -9.21
C PRO A 7 -13.01 24.27 -8.73
N THR A 8 -12.27 23.25 -8.26
CA THR A 8 -10.89 23.41 -7.77
C THR A 8 -9.86 22.80 -8.71
N ASN A 9 -10.29 22.20 -9.83
CA ASN A 9 -9.44 21.46 -10.76
C ASN A 9 -8.55 20.44 -10.04
N THR A 10 -9.14 19.66 -9.13
CA THR A 10 -8.41 18.67 -8.34
C THR A 10 -8.95 17.26 -8.56
N PHE A 11 -8.06 16.29 -8.47
CA PHE A 11 -8.38 14.88 -8.52
C PHE A 11 -8.26 14.25 -7.14
N LYS A 12 -9.07 13.25 -6.84
CA LYS A 12 -8.97 12.43 -5.65
C LYS A 12 -8.90 10.97 -6.08
N ILE A 13 -7.79 10.31 -5.80
CA ILE A 13 -7.60 8.88 -6.04
C ILE A 13 -7.93 8.14 -4.75
N ILE A 14 -8.92 7.26 -4.81
CA ILE A 14 -9.40 6.49 -3.68
C ILE A 14 -9.07 5.01 -3.89
N ASP A 15 -8.38 4.42 -2.95
CA ASP A 15 -8.14 2.98 -2.89
C ASP A 15 -9.02 2.35 -1.79
N ILE A 16 -9.91 1.45 -2.21
CA ILE A 16 -10.87 0.81 -1.30
C ILE A 16 -10.22 -0.44 -0.71
N LYS A 17 -10.10 -0.47 0.61
CA LYS A 17 -9.58 -1.61 1.37
C LYS A 17 -10.64 -2.17 2.31
N THR A 18 -10.60 -3.48 2.55
CA THR A 18 -11.38 -4.10 3.61
C THR A 18 -10.49 -4.45 4.79
N SER A 19 -11.03 -4.31 5.99
CA SER A 19 -10.35 -4.68 7.22
C SER A 19 -11.34 -5.24 8.22
N THR A 20 -10.94 -6.14 9.11
CA THR A 20 -11.86 -6.67 10.12
C THR A 20 -12.37 -5.60 11.05
N ARG A 21 -11.48 -4.73 11.58
CA ARG A 21 -11.84 -3.69 12.56
C ARG A 21 -11.41 -2.28 12.16
N GLY A 22 -10.86 -2.10 10.96
CA GLY A 22 -10.20 -0.88 10.50
C GLY A 22 -8.68 -0.95 10.66
N TRP A 23 -8.01 0.15 10.35
CA TRP A 23 -6.56 0.29 10.49
C TRP A 23 -6.22 1.05 11.77
N ASN A 24 -5.38 0.46 12.60
CA ASN A 24 -4.74 1.11 13.74
C ASN A 24 -3.54 1.96 13.28
N ASP A 25 -2.89 2.63 14.20
CA ASP A 25 -1.76 3.52 13.89
C ASP A 25 -0.56 2.78 13.30
N MET A 26 -0.31 1.53 13.72
CA MET A 26 0.75 0.71 13.10
C MET A 26 0.44 0.40 11.63
N ALA A 27 -0.80 0.00 11.33
CA ALA A 27 -1.21 -0.28 9.96
C ALA A 27 -1.19 0.97 9.08
N LYS A 28 -1.51 2.14 9.64
CA LYS A 28 -1.42 3.43 8.92
C LYS A 28 0.02 3.87 8.68
N LYS A 29 0.96 3.55 9.60
CA LYS A 29 2.39 3.87 9.47
C LYS A 29 3.16 2.93 8.55
N ASP A 30 2.57 1.82 8.17
CA ASP A 30 3.19 0.83 7.29
C ASP A 30 3.40 1.43 5.88
N GLU A 31 4.64 1.76 5.55
CA GLU A 31 5.02 2.39 4.29
C GLU A 31 4.69 1.50 3.08
N SER A 32 4.77 0.18 3.21
CA SER A 32 4.47 -0.75 2.12
C SER A 32 3.01 -0.62 1.65
N LYS A 33 2.09 -0.42 2.57
CA LYS A 33 0.68 -0.16 2.24
C LYS A 33 0.47 1.20 1.58
N GLN A 34 1.22 2.21 2.03
CA GLN A 34 1.10 3.56 1.50
C GLN A 34 1.68 3.69 0.09
N PHE A 35 2.76 2.98 -0.22
CA PHE A 35 3.48 3.09 -1.49
C PHE A 35 2.60 2.82 -2.69
N GLN A 36 1.70 1.86 -2.62
CA GLN A 36 0.76 1.59 -3.70
C GLN A 36 -0.01 2.85 -4.12
N LEU A 37 -0.60 3.54 -3.15
CA LEU A 37 -1.45 4.71 -3.43
C LEU A 37 -0.61 5.94 -3.80
N ILE A 38 0.59 6.07 -3.25
CA ILE A 38 1.55 7.12 -3.60
C ILE A 38 2.03 6.96 -5.06
N LEU A 39 2.31 5.72 -5.48
CA LEU A 39 2.68 5.42 -6.87
C LEU A 39 1.51 5.65 -7.83
N TYR A 40 0.27 5.35 -7.43
CA TYR A 40 -0.91 5.72 -8.23
C TYR A 40 -0.97 7.22 -8.48
N LYS A 41 -0.72 8.04 -7.46
CA LYS A 41 -0.65 9.51 -7.60
C LYS A 41 0.42 9.92 -8.62
N LYS A 42 1.64 9.33 -8.50
CA LYS A 42 2.76 9.63 -9.40
C LYS A 42 2.42 9.29 -10.84
N PHE A 43 2.01 8.07 -11.10
CA PHE A 43 1.75 7.62 -12.46
C PHE A 43 0.51 8.28 -13.09
N PHE A 44 -0.51 8.58 -12.28
CA PHE A 44 -1.64 9.37 -12.74
C PHE A 44 -1.20 10.79 -13.17
N ALA A 45 -0.36 11.45 -12.37
CA ALA A 45 0.18 12.76 -12.70
C ALA A 45 0.95 12.73 -14.02
N GLU A 46 1.81 11.74 -14.22
CA GLU A 46 2.62 11.58 -15.43
C GLU A 46 1.77 11.24 -16.66
N GLN A 47 0.85 10.29 -16.52
CA GLN A 47 0.01 9.81 -17.61
C GLN A 47 -0.95 10.87 -18.15
N PHE A 48 -1.52 11.68 -17.26
CA PHE A 48 -2.54 12.65 -17.61
C PHE A 48 -2.04 14.10 -17.59
N ASN A 49 -0.73 14.30 -17.40
CA ASN A 49 -0.08 15.60 -17.30
C ASN A 49 -0.77 16.54 -16.27
N VAL A 50 -1.11 15.99 -15.10
CA VAL A 50 -1.74 16.71 -13.99
C VAL A 50 -0.68 17.07 -12.95
N PRO A 51 -0.63 18.33 -12.45
CA PRO A 51 0.26 18.70 -11.36
C PRO A 51 0.02 17.83 -10.12
N LEU A 52 1.09 17.36 -9.48
CA LEU A 52 1.00 16.52 -8.28
C LEU A 52 0.20 17.17 -7.14
N ASP A 53 0.27 18.50 -7.01
CA ASP A 53 -0.44 19.25 -5.98
C ASP A 53 -1.97 19.28 -6.21
N ASN A 54 -2.41 19.00 -7.45
CA ASN A 54 -3.82 18.88 -7.78
C ASN A 54 -4.38 17.47 -7.57
N ILE A 55 -3.56 16.54 -7.06
CA ILE A 55 -3.98 15.14 -6.83
C ILE A 55 -3.94 14.81 -5.34
N ASN A 56 -5.10 14.52 -4.78
CA ASN A 56 -5.27 14.00 -3.43
C ASN A 56 -5.39 12.48 -3.46
N ILE A 57 -4.92 11.81 -2.41
CA ILE A 57 -5.02 10.36 -2.27
C ILE A 57 -5.65 9.98 -0.94
N GLU A 58 -6.47 8.93 -0.94
CA GLU A 58 -7.16 8.48 0.27
C GLU A 58 -7.43 6.98 0.24
N PHE A 59 -7.19 6.29 1.34
CA PHE A 59 -7.70 4.97 1.59
C PHE A 59 -9.13 5.05 2.13
N PHE A 60 -10.04 4.31 1.51
CA PHE A 60 -11.41 4.12 1.97
C PHE A 60 -11.54 2.71 2.56
N ILE A 61 -11.54 2.61 3.89
CA ILE A 61 -11.42 1.35 4.61
C ILE A 61 -12.80 0.92 5.11
N VAL A 62 -13.32 -0.18 4.55
CA VAL A 62 -14.58 -0.78 4.96
C VAL A 62 -14.31 -1.80 6.07
N LYS A 63 -14.85 -1.57 7.25
CA LYS A 63 -14.78 -2.49 8.39
C LYS A 63 -15.77 -3.63 8.21
N ARG A 64 -15.27 -4.87 8.17
CA ARG A 64 -16.15 -6.07 8.07
C ARG A 64 -16.90 -6.34 9.37
N LYS A 65 -16.25 -6.06 10.51
CA LYS A 65 -16.88 -6.16 11.84
C LYS A 65 -16.98 -4.77 12.46
N VAL A 66 -18.17 -4.40 12.84
CA VAL A 66 -18.46 -3.19 13.62
C VAL A 66 -19.05 -3.66 14.92
N LEU A 67 -18.47 -3.25 16.03
CA LEU A 67 -19.00 -3.55 17.36
C LEU A 67 -20.26 -2.72 17.57
N ASN A 68 -21.32 -3.36 18.04
CA ASN A 68 -22.50 -2.64 18.49
C ASN A 68 -22.20 -2.06 19.87
N HIS A 69 -22.47 -0.77 20.02
CA HIS A 69 -22.40 -0.10 21.31
C HIS A 69 -23.77 0.51 21.62
N PRO A 70 -24.30 0.37 22.86
CA PRO A 70 -25.64 0.84 23.19
C PRO A 70 -25.78 2.37 23.11
N ASP A 71 -24.70 3.10 23.42
CA ASP A 71 -24.76 4.55 23.58
C ASP A 71 -24.28 5.35 22.36
N TYR A 72 -23.61 4.72 21.39
CA TYR A 72 -23.11 5.42 20.20
C TYR A 72 -22.91 4.51 19.00
N THR A 73 -22.98 5.09 17.80
CA THR A 73 -22.76 4.39 16.54
C THR A 73 -21.30 4.38 16.17
N ILE A 74 -20.74 3.21 15.96
CA ILE A 74 -19.38 3.05 15.45
C ILE A 74 -19.42 3.07 13.92
N PRO A 75 -18.74 4.00 13.25
CA PRO A 75 -18.78 4.09 11.80
C PRO A 75 -18.13 2.86 11.13
N ARG A 76 -18.82 2.31 10.12
CA ARG A 76 -18.31 1.20 9.29
C ARG A 76 -17.16 1.64 8.39
N ILE A 77 -17.14 2.90 8.02
CA ILE A 77 -16.13 3.47 7.13
C ILE A 77 -15.07 4.18 7.95
N GLN A 78 -13.82 3.99 7.56
CA GLN A 78 -12.68 4.74 8.04
C GLN A 78 -11.92 5.27 6.83
N THR A 79 -11.56 6.55 6.84
CA THR A 79 -10.70 7.13 5.82
C THR A 79 -9.31 7.41 6.36
N PHE A 80 -8.32 7.37 5.49
CA PHE A 80 -6.94 7.71 5.81
C PHE A 80 -6.22 8.23 4.58
N SER A 81 -5.71 9.46 4.65
CA SER A 81 -4.89 10.08 3.59
C SER A 81 -3.42 10.01 4.00
N PRO A 82 -2.61 9.16 3.34
CA PRO A 82 -1.19 9.07 3.66
C PRO A 82 -0.45 10.33 3.19
N PRO A 83 0.62 10.73 3.89
CA PRO A 83 1.49 11.79 3.40
C PRO A 83 2.07 11.40 2.04
N SER A 84 1.96 12.29 1.06
CA SER A 84 2.37 12.04 -0.33
C SER A 84 3.21 13.17 -0.93
N GLY A 85 3.94 13.90 -0.09
CA GLY A 85 4.88 14.92 -0.53
C GLY A 85 6.15 14.34 -1.19
N LYS A 86 7.01 15.20 -1.71
CA LYS A 86 8.21 14.82 -2.49
C LYS A 86 9.06 13.73 -1.85
N ILE A 87 9.28 13.77 -0.53
CA ILE A 87 10.09 12.77 0.18
C ILE A 87 9.45 11.38 0.11
N LYS A 88 8.15 11.28 0.38
CA LYS A 88 7.44 10.01 0.34
C LYS A 88 7.32 9.45 -1.08
N LEU A 89 7.11 10.34 -2.04
CA LEU A 89 7.11 10.00 -3.46
C LEU A 89 8.46 9.43 -3.91
N GLY A 90 9.56 10.10 -3.51
CA GLY A 90 10.92 9.61 -3.76
C GLY A 90 11.16 8.23 -3.17
N LYS A 91 10.80 8.02 -1.90
CA LYS A 91 10.94 6.70 -1.25
C LYS A 91 10.16 5.60 -1.97
N ALA A 92 8.89 5.86 -2.33
CA ALA A 92 8.07 4.89 -3.04
C ALA A 92 8.64 4.57 -4.43
N THR A 93 9.15 5.57 -5.16
CA THR A 93 9.79 5.39 -6.47
C THR A 93 11.09 4.59 -6.34
N THR A 94 11.94 4.89 -5.35
CA THR A 94 13.17 4.13 -5.10
C THR A 94 12.87 2.67 -4.76
N ALA A 95 11.88 2.42 -3.92
CA ALA A 95 11.48 1.05 -3.58
C ALA A 95 10.95 0.27 -4.80
N LEU A 96 10.20 0.92 -5.68
CA LEU A 96 9.74 0.31 -6.93
C LEU A 96 10.92 -0.01 -7.87
N ASN A 97 11.83 0.95 -8.07
CA ASN A 97 13.00 0.75 -8.94
C ASN A 97 13.89 -0.39 -8.44
N HIS A 98 14.17 -0.42 -7.13
CA HIS A 98 14.91 -1.51 -6.52
C HIS A 98 14.25 -2.88 -6.73
N PHE A 99 12.92 -2.94 -6.56
CA PHE A 99 12.18 -4.16 -6.87
C PHE A 99 12.31 -4.57 -8.34
N LEU A 100 12.18 -3.62 -9.29
CA LEU A 100 12.29 -3.90 -10.71
C LEU A 100 13.71 -4.38 -11.10
N GLU A 101 14.74 -3.75 -10.57
CA GLU A 101 16.14 -4.13 -10.79
C GLU A 101 16.48 -5.51 -10.23
N GLU A 102 15.87 -5.88 -9.10
CA GLU A 102 16.06 -7.20 -8.50
C GLU A 102 15.21 -8.29 -9.16
N ALA A 103 13.99 -7.97 -9.59
CA ALA A 103 13.03 -8.95 -10.06
C ALA A 103 13.16 -9.27 -11.55
N PHE A 104 13.74 -8.36 -12.34
CA PHE A 104 13.76 -8.48 -13.79
C PHE A 104 15.16 -8.20 -14.37
N ASP A 105 15.46 -8.85 -15.51
CA ASP A 105 16.63 -8.52 -16.32
C ASP A 105 16.38 -7.23 -17.15
N LYS A 106 17.40 -6.81 -17.92
CA LYS A 106 17.30 -5.65 -18.81
C LYS A 106 16.28 -5.82 -19.94
N GLY A 107 15.90 -7.03 -20.25
CA GLY A 107 14.84 -7.38 -21.23
C GLY A 107 13.45 -7.44 -20.61
N GLY A 108 13.31 -7.23 -19.31
CA GLY A 108 12.05 -7.33 -18.58
C GLY A 108 11.61 -8.77 -18.28
N HIS A 109 12.49 -9.76 -18.45
CA HIS A 109 12.20 -11.15 -18.12
C HIS A 109 12.54 -11.40 -16.65
N ARG A 110 11.68 -12.18 -15.98
CA ARG A 110 11.95 -12.66 -14.62
C ARG A 110 13.02 -13.74 -14.67
N ASP A 111 14.24 -13.41 -14.24
CA ASP A 111 15.37 -14.32 -14.36
C ASP A 111 16.09 -14.61 -13.04
N LYS A 112 15.72 -13.95 -11.95
CA LYS A 112 16.39 -14.09 -10.66
C LYS A 112 15.60 -14.92 -9.68
N ILE A 113 16.29 -15.83 -8.99
CA ILE A 113 15.76 -16.50 -7.80
C ILE A 113 15.90 -15.51 -6.64
N HIS A 114 14.76 -15.10 -6.10
CA HIS A 114 14.73 -14.20 -4.93
C HIS A 114 14.85 -15.00 -3.64
N ARG A 115 15.73 -14.53 -2.76
CA ARG A 115 15.80 -15.08 -1.42
C ARG A 115 14.58 -14.67 -0.60
N ALA A 116 14.17 -15.55 0.31
CA ALA A 116 13.11 -15.22 1.25
C ALA A 116 13.55 -14.06 2.16
N ASN A 117 12.67 -13.09 2.38
CA ASN A 117 12.86 -12.06 3.40
C ASN A 117 12.55 -12.64 4.78
N ALA A 118 13.44 -13.54 5.24
CA ALA A 118 13.24 -14.31 6.46
C ALA A 118 13.39 -13.42 7.70
N SER A 119 12.38 -13.43 8.54
CA SER A 119 12.38 -12.81 9.87
C SER A 119 11.39 -13.53 10.76
N LYS A 120 11.53 -13.43 12.07
CA LYS A 120 10.54 -14.00 13.00
C LYS A 120 9.12 -13.53 12.69
N TRP A 121 8.98 -12.27 12.28
CA TRP A 121 7.69 -11.69 11.95
C TRP A 121 7.11 -12.25 10.65
N ASN A 122 7.89 -12.29 9.59
CA ASN A 122 7.44 -12.75 8.28
C ASN A 122 7.18 -14.26 8.25
N CYS A 123 7.96 -15.03 9.04
CA CYS A 123 7.87 -16.48 9.05
C CYS A 123 6.79 -17.04 10.00
N THR A 124 6.32 -16.27 10.99
CA THR A 124 5.40 -16.75 12.04
C THR A 124 4.13 -17.44 11.50
N PHE A 125 3.57 -16.95 10.40
CA PHE A 125 2.36 -17.49 9.78
C PHE A 125 2.58 -17.86 8.31
N CYS A 126 3.84 -18.07 7.90
CA CYS A 126 4.17 -18.45 6.55
C CYS A 126 3.83 -19.92 6.30
N PRO A 127 3.00 -20.27 5.31
CA PRO A 127 2.64 -21.65 5.02
C PRO A 127 3.82 -22.49 4.49
N PHE A 128 4.89 -21.83 4.03
CA PHE A 128 6.09 -22.49 3.50
C PHE A 128 7.18 -22.70 4.55
N LEU A 129 7.00 -22.20 5.80
CA LEU A 129 7.98 -22.36 6.87
C LEU A 129 8.17 -23.85 7.19
N ASN A 130 9.43 -24.31 7.23
CA ASN A 130 9.84 -25.70 7.48
C ASN A 130 9.32 -26.71 6.44
N THR A 131 9.04 -26.27 5.22
CA THR A 131 8.74 -27.15 4.07
C THR A 131 9.92 -27.22 3.11
N GLU A 132 9.89 -28.16 2.17
CA GLU A 132 10.86 -28.27 1.08
C GLU A 132 10.98 -27.01 0.20
N HIS A 133 9.98 -26.12 0.26
CA HIS A 133 9.94 -24.88 -0.50
C HIS A 133 10.63 -23.70 0.20
N CYS A 134 11.08 -23.86 1.44
CA CYS A 134 11.74 -22.79 2.19
C CYS A 134 12.83 -23.31 3.14
N SER A 135 14.07 -23.22 2.68
CA SER A 135 15.28 -23.54 3.48
C SER A 135 15.77 -22.38 4.36
N GLU A 136 15.27 -21.16 4.13
CA GLU A 136 15.74 -19.92 4.79
C GLU A 136 14.83 -19.45 5.93
N GLY A 137 13.78 -20.19 6.22
CA GLY A 137 12.80 -19.82 7.24
C GLY A 137 13.36 -19.78 8.66
N ILE A 138 12.96 -18.78 9.44
CA ILE A 138 13.33 -18.64 10.85
C ILE A 138 12.18 -19.17 11.72
N SER A 139 12.41 -20.28 12.39
CA SER A 139 11.52 -20.81 13.42
C SER A 139 11.47 -19.91 14.66
N LYS A 140 10.36 -19.96 15.40
CA LYS A 140 10.19 -19.22 16.66
C LYS A 140 11.20 -19.67 17.72
#